data_68bb7b90bd1bdaacdef555ed465a84de
#
_entry.id   68bb7b90bd1bdaacdef555ed465a84de
#
_cell.length_a   1.000
_cell.length_b   1.000
_cell.length_c   1.000
_cell.angle_alpha   90.00
_cell.angle_beta   90.00
_cell.angle_gamma   90.00
#
_symmetry.space_group_name_H-M   'P 1'
#
loop_
_entity.id
_entity.type
_entity.pdbx_description
1 polymer ?
#
loop_
_entity_poly.entity_id
_entity_poly.type
_entity_poly.pdbx_seq_one_letter_code
_entity_poly.pdbx_strand_id
1 'polypeptide(L)'
;PVNELSKQFPHLTEEDLEDIMKNKNYNKNNYNTRYSAKKEDNNTIQVLYFNYKTYMNEVYKIKETGSGAEKVIPKDDSFNPPENKEGTYNRLLRSIETLYEGALILGTDKLLKWEMAKNMMRPKSDYTKVKMNYAICAPRMYDGKIESLVKRITGFADMIQLTHLKLQQVM
;
A
#
# COMPACT_ATOMS: atom_id res chain seq x y z
N PRO A 1 -11.25 1.18 16.11
CA PRO A 1 -11.41 1.87 17.41
C PRO A 1 -10.03 2.22 17.99
N VAL A 2 -9.97 3.27 18.82
CA VAL A 2 -8.70 3.76 19.42
C VAL A 2 -8.02 2.68 20.26
N ASN A 3 -8.80 1.90 20.99
CA ASN A 3 -8.29 0.81 21.85
C ASN A 3 -7.61 -0.32 21.08
N GLU A 4 -7.94 -0.51 19.82
CA GLU A 4 -7.25 -1.49 18.96
C GLU A 4 -5.96 -0.91 18.39
N LEU A 5 -5.91 0.40 18.16
CA LEU A 5 -4.74 1.08 17.65
C LEU A 5 -3.56 0.94 18.62
N SER A 6 -3.78 1.16 19.92
CA SER A 6 -2.75 1.01 20.95
C SER A 6 -2.24 -0.43 21.08
N LYS A 7 -3.09 -1.42 20.81
CA LYS A 7 -2.67 -2.84 20.81
C LYS A 7 -1.85 -3.22 19.58
N GLN A 8 -2.20 -2.67 18.42
CA GLN A 8 -1.48 -2.95 17.16
C GLN A 8 -0.17 -2.19 17.05
N PHE A 9 -0.10 -0.99 17.65
CA PHE A 9 1.05 -0.10 17.57
C PHE A 9 1.49 0.33 18.98
N PRO A 10 2.23 -0.53 19.70
CA PRO A 10 2.61 -0.27 21.09
C PRO A 10 3.62 0.87 21.29
N HIS A 11 4.15 1.44 20.21
CA HIS A 11 5.05 2.59 20.24
C HIS A 11 4.33 3.94 20.37
N LEU A 12 2.99 3.95 20.26
CA LEU A 12 2.21 5.17 20.44
C LEU A 12 2.15 5.55 21.92
N THR A 13 2.45 6.81 22.21
CA THR A 13 2.32 7.39 23.56
C THR A 13 0.87 7.80 23.86
N GLU A 14 0.55 8.00 25.13
CA GLU A 14 -0.78 8.49 25.53
C GLU A 14 -1.07 9.88 24.96
N GLU A 15 -0.07 10.75 24.89
CA GLU A 15 -0.15 12.08 24.25
C GLU A 15 -0.51 11.96 22.76
N ASP A 16 0.09 10.99 22.06
CA ASP A 16 -0.23 10.73 20.65
C ASP A 16 -1.69 10.31 20.47
N LEU A 17 -2.19 9.47 21.34
CA LEU A 17 -3.60 9.03 21.32
C LEU A 17 -4.57 10.18 21.58
N GLU A 18 -4.24 11.08 22.51
CA GLU A 18 -5.05 12.29 22.75
C GLU A 18 -5.07 13.22 21.53
N ASP A 19 -3.93 13.46 20.89
CA ASP A 19 -3.85 14.27 19.67
C ASP A 19 -4.65 13.67 18.52
N ILE A 20 -4.57 12.36 18.36
CA ILE A 20 -5.35 11.62 17.37
C ILE A 20 -6.85 11.78 17.66
N MET A 21 -7.26 11.72 18.91
CA MET A 21 -8.66 11.90 19.30
C MET A 21 -9.15 13.33 19.08
N LYS A 22 -8.32 14.34 19.31
CA LYS A 22 -8.65 15.75 19.05
C LYS A 22 -8.83 16.01 17.55
N ASN A 23 -7.99 15.41 16.70
CA ASN A 23 -7.95 15.66 15.26
C ASN A 23 -8.81 14.70 14.44
N LYS A 24 -9.48 13.72 15.04
CA LYS A 24 -10.29 12.70 14.35
C LYS A 24 -11.39 13.26 13.44
N ASN A 25 -11.85 14.48 13.68
CA ASN A 25 -12.93 15.13 12.93
C ASN A 25 -12.45 15.86 11.67
N TYR A 26 -11.15 15.96 11.43
CA TYR A 26 -10.60 16.76 10.34
C TYR A 26 -11.07 16.33 8.94
N ASN A 27 -11.41 15.06 8.77
CA ASN A 27 -11.75 14.50 7.45
C ASN A 27 -13.24 14.15 7.25
N LYS A 28 -14.12 14.53 8.14
CA LYS A 28 -15.56 14.23 7.98
C LYS A 28 -16.19 14.84 6.72
N ASN A 29 -15.64 15.93 6.20
CA ASN A 29 -16.27 16.69 5.12
C ASN A 29 -15.82 16.32 3.70
N ASN A 30 -14.67 15.67 3.52
CA ASN A 30 -14.10 15.50 2.17
C ASN A 30 -14.39 14.14 1.51
N TYR A 31 -14.79 13.13 2.27
CA TYR A 31 -15.09 11.80 1.72
C TYR A 31 -16.49 11.31 2.05
N ASN A 32 -17.43 12.23 2.24
CA ASN A 32 -18.83 11.88 2.45
C ASN A 32 -19.40 11.22 1.19
N THR A 33 -19.19 9.95 1.08
CA THR A 33 -19.94 9.12 0.15
C THR A 33 -21.38 9.12 0.60
N ARG A 34 -22.28 9.58 -0.29
CA ARG A 34 -23.75 9.66 -0.12
C ARG A 34 -24.44 8.37 0.36
N TYR A 35 -23.68 7.33 0.71
CA TYR A 35 -24.16 6.01 1.07
C TYR A 35 -23.76 5.52 2.45
N SER A 36 -23.09 6.34 3.25
CA SER A 36 -22.74 5.98 4.62
C SER A 36 -23.74 6.58 5.61
N ALA A 37 -24.95 6.05 5.60
CA ALA A 37 -25.93 6.28 6.67
C ALA A 37 -25.64 5.45 7.94
N LYS A 38 -24.38 5.04 8.15
CA LYS A 38 -23.97 4.44 9.42
C LYS A 38 -23.79 5.54 10.45
N LYS A 39 -24.51 5.42 11.57
CA LYS A 39 -24.28 6.16 12.80
C LYS A 39 -22.77 6.20 13.05
N GLU A 40 -22.19 7.37 12.97
CA GLU A 40 -20.76 7.56 13.18
C GLU A 40 -20.44 7.24 14.64
N ASP A 41 -19.78 6.12 14.86
CA ASP A 41 -19.17 5.84 16.15
C ASP A 41 -18.09 6.89 16.41
N ASN A 42 -18.27 7.68 17.45
CA ASN A 42 -17.34 8.74 17.84
C ASN A 42 -15.92 8.25 18.15
N ASN A 43 -15.70 6.94 18.20
CA ASN A 43 -14.42 6.30 18.54
C ASN A 43 -13.70 5.63 17.35
N THR A 44 -14.13 5.89 16.11
CA THR A 44 -13.46 5.37 14.93
C THR A 44 -12.46 6.37 14.35
N ILE A 45 -11.28 5.87 13.99
CA ILE A 45 -10.19 6.62 13.38
C ILE A 45 -9.96 6.05 11.99
N GLN A 46 -9.69 6.90 11.02
CA GLN A 46 -9.35 6.50 9.67
C GLN A 46 -7.84 6.31 9.55
N VAL A 47 -7.42 5.11 9.17
CA VAL A 47 -6.03 4.76 8.92
C VAL A 47 -5.85 4.47 7.44
N LEU A 48 -4.91 5.13 6.81
CA LEU A 48 -4.50 4.89 5.43
C LEU A 48 -3.34 3.91 5.42
N TYR A 49 -3.55 2.71 4.87
CA TYR A 49 -2.49 1.77 4.54
C TYR A 49 -2.03 2.01 3.11
N PHE A 50 -0.75 2.17 2.91
CA PHE A 50 -0.21 2.44 1.59
C PHE A 50 1.09 1.68 1.33
N ASN A 51 1.35 1.41 0.06
CA ASN A 51 2.60 0.86 -0.42
C ASN A 51 3.29 1.85 -1.33
N TYR A 52 4.59 1.98 -1.15
CA TYR A 52 5.43 2.87 -1.93
C TYR A 52 6.60 2.11 -2.54
N LYS A 53 6.78 2.26 -3.84
CA LYS A 53 7.95 1.72 -4.54
C LYS A 53 9.08 2.73 -4.55
N THR A 54 10.26 2.27 -4.24
CA THR A 54 11.50 3.03 -4.36
C THR A 54 12.61 2.16 -4.95
N TYR A 55 13.73 2.78 -5.26
CA TYR A 55 14.91 2.08 -5.75
C TYR A 55 15.95 2.02 -4.65
N MET A 56 16.54 0.85 -4.49
CA MET A 56 17.71 0.63 -3.65
C MET A 56 18.87 0.23 -4.54
N ASN A 57 20.03 0.82 -4.30
CA ASN A 57 21.24 0.45 -4.99
C ASN A 57 21.93 -0.68 -4.23
N GLU A 58 22.18 -1.77 -4.91
CA GLU A 58 23.02 -2.85 -4.40
C GLU A 58 24.39 -2.74 -5.04
N VAL A 59 25.42 -2.71 -4.21
CA VAL A 59 26.82 -2.65 -4.63
C VAL A 59 27.45 -4.02 -4.46
N TYR A 60 28.05 -4.51 -5.52
CA TYR A 60 28.78 -5.77 -5.51
C TYR A 60 30.23 -5.55 -5.88
N LYS A 61 31.12 -6.21 -5.12
CA LYS A 61 32.52 -6.36 -5.45
C LYS A 61 32.68 -7.63 -6.28
N ILE A 62 33.13 -7.49 -7.50
CA ILE A 62 33.55 -8.61 -8.33
C ILE A 62 35.06 -8.77 -8.15
N LYS A 63 35.51 -9.95 -7.71
CA LYS A 63 36.91 -10.31 -7.60
C LYS A 63 37.21 -11.36 -8.63
N GLU A 64 38.13 -11.09 -9.52
CA GLU A 64 38.71 -12.10 -10.42
C GLU A 64 39.76 -12.90 -9.67
N THR A 65 39.61 -14.21 -9.66
CA THR A 65 40.59 -15.14 -9.05
C THR A 65 41.65 -15.48 -10.07
N GLY A 66 42.86 -15.82 -9.63
CA GLY A 66 43.96 -16.22 -10.51
C GLY A 66 43.68 -17.42 -11.45
N SER A 67 42.56 -18.12 -11.24
CA SER A 67 42.02 -19.17 -12.11
C SER A 67 41.02 -18.68 -13.16
N GLY A 68 40.77 -17.35 -13.24
CA GLY A 68 39.77 -16.76 -14.14
C GLY A 68 38.31 -16.86 -13.63
N ALA A 69 38.08 -17.36 -12.40
CA ALA A 69 36.75 -17.43 -11.85
C ALA A 69 36.40 -16.11 -11.15
N GLU A 70 35.20 -15.59 -11.40
CA GLU A 70 34.67 -14.39 -10.75
C GLU A 70 33.96 -14.73 -9.43
N LYS A 71 34.33 -14.02 -8.37
CA LYS A 71 33.62 -14.08 -7.08
C LYS A 71 32.90 -12.78 -6.82
N VAL A 72 31.57 -12.85 -6.68
CA VAL A 72 30.70 -11.71 -6.39
C VAL A 72 30.44 -11.64 -4.89
N ILE A 73 30.71 -10.49 -4.28
CA ILE A 73 30.54 -10.27 -2.85
C ILE A 73 29.72 -9.01 -2.65
N PRO A 74 28.58 -9.03 -1.93
CA PRO A 74 27.82 -7.82 -1.63
C PRO A 74 28.64 -6.90 -0.72
N LYS A 75 28.54 -5.59 -0.96
CA LYS A 75 29.21 -4.52 -0.24
C LYS A 75 28.25 -3.37 0.03
N ASP A 76 28.64 -2.50 0.97
CA ASP A 76 27.94 -1.25 1.26
C ASP A 76 28.16 -0.21 0.15
N ASP A 77 27.28 0.76 0.07
CA ASP A 77 27.30 1.84 -0.94
C ASP A 77 28.63 2.63 -0.94
N SER A 78 29.30 2.70 0.18
CA SER A 78 30.59 3.39 0.36
C SER A 78 31.78 2.65 -0.24
N PHE A 79 31.57 1.41 -0.74
CA PHE A 79 32.67 0.60 -1.26
C PHE A 79 33.23 1.18 -2.57
N ASN A 80 34.50 1.56 -2.55
CA ASN A 80 35.30 1.87 -3.73
C ASN A 80 36.44 0.86 -3.86
N PRO A 81 36.74 0.36 -5.06
CA PRO A 81 37.91 -0.49 -5.30
C PRO A 81 39.18 0.26 -4.94
N PRO A 82 40.17 -0.37 -4.29
CA PRO A 82 41.47 0.26 -4.03
C PRO A 82 42.23 0.51 -5.34
N GLU A 83 42.76 1.72 -5.51
CA GLU A 83 43.46 2.19 -6.72
C GLU A 83 44.60 1.28 -7.18
N ASN A 84 45.31 0.67 -6.24
CA ASN A 84 46.46 -0.20 -6.52
C ASN A 84 46.09 -1.61 -7.03
N LYS A 85 44.81 -1.92 -7.16
CA LYS A 85 44.28 -3.23 -7.57
C LYS A 85 43.17 -3.11 -8.62
N GLU A 86 43.20 -2.03 -9.39
CA GLU A 86 42.34 -1.87 -10.56
C GLU A 86 42.58 -3.04 -11.52
N GLY A 87 41.51 -3.63 -12.02
CA GLY A 87 41.55 -4.83 -12.84
C GLY A 87 41.37 -6.16 -12.08
N THR A 88 41.71 -6.19 -10.77
CA THR A 88 41.44 -7.37 -9.92
C THR A 88 40.09 -7.26 -9.18
N TYR A 89 39.62 -6.04 -8.98
CA TYR A 89 38.35 -5.75 -8.30
C TYR A 89 37.53 -4.77 -9.10
N ASN A 90 36.34 -5.19 -9.48
CA ASN A 90 35.36 -4.34 -10.16
C ASN A 90 34.19 -4.04 -9.23
N ARG A 91 33.66 -2.80 -9.30
CA ARG A 91 32.44 -2.39 -8.65
C ARG A 91 31.28 -2.54 -9.61
N LEU A 92 30.30 -3.38 -9.27
CA LEU A 92 29.04 -3.49 -9.98
C LEU A 92 27.94 -2.81 -9.15
N LEU A 93 27.30 -1.82 -9.73
CA LEU A 93 26.14 -1.15 -9.15
C LEU A 93 24.88 -1.68 -9.82
N ARG A 94 23.94 -2.16 -9.03
CA ARG A 94 22.64 -2.62 -9.51
C ARG A 94 21.52 -1.89 -8.76
N SER A 95 20.63 -1.26 -9.49
CA SER A 95 19.44 -0.64 -8.95
C SER A 95 18.29 -1.64 -8.95
N ILE A 96 17.69 -1.88 -7.78
CA ILE A 96 16.61 -2.83 -7.57
C ILE A 96 15.42 -2.10 -6.98
N GLU A 97 14.22 -2.34 -7.52
CA GLU A 97 12.99 -1.85 -6.90
C GLU A 97 12.78 -2.54 -5.55
N THR A 98 12.43 -1.75 -4.55
CA THR A 98 11.99 -2.19 -3.24
C THR A 98 10.61 -1.63 -2.93
N LEU A 99 9.85 -2.37 -2.14
CA LEU A 99 8.52 -2.00 -1.69
C LEU A 99 8.57 -1.65 -0.22
N TYR A 100 8.09 -0.47 0.12
CA TYR A 100 7.85 -0.06 1.50
C TYR A 100 6.36 -0.07 1.77
N GLU A 101 6.01 -0.47 2.97
CA GLU A 101 4.65 -0.43 3.48
C GLU A 101 4.55 0.53 4.65
N GLY A 102 3.51 1.32 4.63
CA GLY A 102 3.26 2.32 5.64
C GLY A 102 1.80 2.36 6.09
N ALA A 103 1.59 2.90 7.27
CA ALA A 103 0.28 3.21 7.81
C ALA A 103 0.30 4.62 8.38
N LEU A 104 -0.62 5.46 7.95
CA LEU A 104 -0.75 6.87 8.34
C LEU A 104 -2.14 7.11 8.91
N ILE A 105 -2.25 7.90 9.95
CA ILE A 105 -3.55 8.36 10.46
C ILE A 105 -3.99 9.59 9.67
N LEU A 106 -5.15 9.50 9.03
CA LEU A 106 -5.71 10.63 8.29
C LEU A 106 -6.14 11.75 9.26
N GLY A 107 -5.71 12.97 8.94
CA GLY A 107 -5.97 14.15 9.78
C GLY A 107 -4.89 14.47 10.79
N THR A 108 -3.85 13.65 10.88
CA THR A 108 -2.64 13.91 11.66
C THR A 108 -1.42 13.59 10.81
N ASP A 109 -0.27 14.16 11.17
CA ASP A 109 1.00 13.84 10.49
C ASP A 109 1.69 12.61 11.12
N LYS A 110 0.94 11.81 11.88
CA LYS A 110 1.52 10.68 12.61
C LYS A 110 1.57 9.43 11.73
N LEU A 111 2.78 8.96 11.52
CA LEU A 111 3.09 7.74 10.81
C LEU A 111 3.13 6.57 11.81
N LEU A 112 2.21 5.61 11.64
CA LEU A 112 2.12 4.44 12.52
C LEU A 112 3.15 3.38 12.18
N LYS A 113 3.42 3.21 10.90
CA LYS A 113 4.32 2.18 10.38
C LYS A 113 4.99 2.68 9.11
N TRP A 114 6.28 2.44 9.01
CA TRP A 114 7.06 2.64 7.79
C TRP A 114 8.22 1.66 7.78
N GLU A 115 8.07 0.57 7.05
CA GLU A 115 9.11 -0.44 6.96
C GLU A 115 9.17 -1.05 5.57
N MET A 116 10.27 -1.68 5.25
CA MET A 116 10.41 -2.44 4.01
C MET A 116 9.52 -3.68 4.09
N ALA A 117 8.71 -3.89 3.04
CA ALA A 117 7.79 -5.02 2.97
C ALA A 117 8.55 -6.35 3.00
N LYS A 118 8.18 -7.23 3.93
CA LYS A 118 8.82 -8.55 4.08
C LYS A 118 8.45 -9.52 2.95
N ASN A 119 7.25 -9.34 2.36
CA ASN A 119 6.68 -10.22 1.35
C ASN A 119 6.71 -9.60 -0.04
N MET A 120 7.90 -9.22 -0.52
CA MET A 120 8.07 -8.68 -1.85
C MET A 120 7.98 -9.78 -2.92
N MET A 121 7.01 -9.68 -3.82
CA MET A 121 6.89 -10.56 -4.97
C MET A 121 7.58 -9.95 -6.18
N ARG A 122 8.51 -10.69 -6.78
CA ARG A 122 9.21 -10.28 -7.99
C ARG A 122 8.71 -11.07 -9.21
N PRO A 123 8.49 -10.41 -10.37
CA PRO A 123 8.12 -11.12 -11.57
C PRO A 123 9.30 -11.98 -12.07
N LYS A 124 8.99 -13.18 -12.59
CA LYS A 124 10.01 -14.08 -13.13
C LYS A 124 10.74 -13.53 -14.35
N SER A 125 10.10 -12.61 -15.07
CA SER A 125 10.69 -11.94 -16.25
C SER A 125 11.75 -10.90 -15.90
N ASP A 126 11.64 -10.29 -14.72
CA ASP A 126 12.55 -9.22 -14.29
C ASP A 126 12.62 -9.15 -12.76
N TYR A 127 13.69 -9.72 -12.21
CA TYR A 127 13.90 -9.74 -10.75
C TYR A 127 14.29 -8.38 -10.16
N THR A 128 14.56 -7.37 -11.01
CA THR A 128 14.85 -6.02 -10.54
C THR A 128 13.58 -5.26 -10.16
N LYS A 129 12.41 -5.73 -10.62
CA LYS A 129 11.11 -5.11 -10.36
C LYS A 129 10.36 -5.80 -9.24
N VAL A 130 9.47 -5.05 -8.58
CA VAL A 130 8.59 -5.56 -7.52
C VAL A 130 7.14 -5.35 -7.91
N LYS A 131 6.29 -6.35 -7.64
CA LYS A 131 4.84 -6.23 -7.74
C LYS A 131 4.28 -5.57 -6.48
N MET A 132 3.20 -4.79 -6.64
CA MET A 132 2.45 -4.28 -5.48
C MET A 132 1.78 -5.42 -4.74
N ASN A 133 1.64 -5.30 -3.41
CA ASN A 133 0.96 -6.28 -2.56
C ASN A 133 -0.57 -6.18 -2.63
N TYR A 134 -1.10 -5.13 -3.28
CA TYR A 134 -2.53 -4.94 -3.46
C TYR A 134 -2.99 -5.46 -4.81
N ALA A 135 -4.09 -6.20 -4.80
CA ALA A 135 -4.84 -6.59 -5.99
C ALA A 135 -6.27 -6.07 -5.87
N ILE A 136 -6.76 -5.43 -6.92
CA ILE A 136 -8.12 -4.90 -6.99
C ILE A 136 -8.93 -5.84 -7.87
N CYS A 137 -10.01 -6.37 -7.31
CA CYS A 137 -11.02 -7.12 -8.05
C CYS A 137 -12.36 -6.40 -7.90
N ALA A 138 -12.84 -5.79 -8.98
CA ALA A 138 -14.08 -5.04 -8.97
C ALA A 138 -14.90 -5.41 -10.23
N PRO A 139 -16.24 -5.65 -10.10
CA PRO A 139 -17.10 -5.92 -11.24
C PRO A 139 -17.14 -4.76 -12.24
N ARG A 140 -17.07 -3.54 -11.72
CA ARG A 140 -16.97 -2.30 -12.48
C ARG A 140 -16.34 -1.21 -11.61
N MET A 141 -15.44 -0.45 -12.20
CA MET A 141 -14.91 0.78 -11.62
C MET A 141 -15.29 1.94 -12.54
N TYR A 142 -15.97 2.93 -11.98
CA TYR A 142 -16.34 4.15 -12.70
C TYR A 142 -15.99 5.36 -11.82
N ASP A 143 -15.26 6.31 -12.38
CA ASP A 143 -14.83 7.52 -11.68
C ASP A 143 -14.23 7.25 -10.29
N GLY A 144 -13.32 6.26 -10.22
CA GLY A 144 -12.66 5.84 -8.96
C GLY A 144 -13.57 5.15 -7.94
N LYS A 145 -14.85 4.91 -8.28
CA LYS A 145 -15.80 4.24 -7.38
C LYS A 145 -16.10 2.83 -7.88
N ILE A 146 -16.09 1.89 -6.94
CA ILE A 146 -16.45 0.50 -7.21
C ILE A 146 -17.97 0.37 -7.11
N GLU A 147 -18.60 -0.10 -8.18
CA GLU A 147 -20.03 -0.40 -8.20
C GLU A 147 -20.25 -1.90 -8.01
N SER A 148 -21.11 -2.28 -7.05
CA SER A 148 -21.51 -3.66 -6.85
C SER A 148 -22.46 -4.12 -7.96
N LEU A 149 -22.41 -5.42 -8.29
CA LEU A 149 -23.32 -6.02 -9.24
C LEU A 149 -24.79 -5.88 -8.77
N VAL A 150 -25.03 -6.05 -7.47
CA VAL A 150 -26.35 -5.92 -6.85
C VAL A 150 -26.95 -4.53 -7.11
N LYS A 151 -26.18 -3.46 -6.88
CA LYS A 151 -26.63 -2.08 -7.12
C LYS A 151 -27.06 -1.86 -8.58
N ARG A 152 -26.40 -2.50 -9.52
CA ARG A 152 -26.75 -2.40 -10.94
C ARG A 152 -28.04 -3.15 -11.28
N ILE A 153 -28.29 -4.29 -10.63
CA ILE A 153 -29.45 -5.13 -10.86
C ILE A 153 -30.70 -4.55 -10.20
N THR A 154 -30.57 -3.83 -9.08
CA THR A 154 -31.70 -3.28 -8.32
C THR A 154 -32.63 -2.42 -9.20
N GLY A 155 -32.08 -1.56 -10.08
CA GLY A 155 -32.91 -0.76 -10.98
C GLY A 155 -33.74 -1.59 -11.98
N PHE A 156 -33.23 -2.73 -12.43
CA PHE A 156 -34.01 -3.62 -13.29
C PHE A 156 -35.10 -4.37 -12.50
N ALA A 157 -34.80 -4.76 -11.27
CA ALA A 157 -35.78 -5.40 -10.38
C ALA A 157 -36.94 -4.43 -10.09
N ASP A 158 -36.65 -3.18 -9.82
CA ASP A 158 -37.66 -2.11 -9.60
C ASP A 158 -38.54 -1.92 -10.84
N MET A 159 -37.96 -1.93 -12.07
CA MET A 159 -38.73 -1.83 -13.32
C MET A 159 -39.64 -3.04 -13.52
N ILE A 160 -39.18 -4.24 -13.24
CA ILE A 160 -39.97 -5.46 -13.33
C ILE A 160 -41.17 -5.38 -12.36
N GLN A 161 -40.93 -4.96 -11.12
CA GLN A 161 -41.96 -4.79 -10.11
C GLN A 161 -43.02 -3.77 -10.51
N LEU A 162 -42.60 -2.60 -11.02
CA LEU A 162 -43.51 -1.57 -11.52
C LEU A 162 -44.33 -2.06 -12.71
N THR A 163 -43.74 -2.80 -13.62
CA THR A 163 -44.42 -3.37 -14.77
C THR A 163 -45.50 -4.41 -14.32
N HIS A 164 -45.14 -5.23 -13.34
CA HIS A 164 -46.06 -6.20 -12.78
C HIS A 164 -47.28 -5.54 -12.08
N LEU A 165 -47.01 -4.48 -11.29
CA LEU A 165 -48.07 -3.70 -10.65
C LEU A 165 -49.01 -3.04 -11.68
N LYS A 166 -48.46 -2.49 -12.78
CA LYS A 166 -49.28 -1.90 -13.86
C LYS A 166 -50.13 -2.94 -14.54
N LEU A 167 -49.61 -4.14 -14.80
CA LEU A 167 -50.41 -5.24 -15.37
C LEU A 167 -51.55 -5.64 -14.45
N GLN A 168 -51.32 -5.71 -13.14
CA GLN A 168 -52.39 -6.01 -12.16
C GLN A 168 -53.50 -4.95 -12.12
N GLN A 169 -53.16 -3.68 -12.40
CA GLN A 169 -54.15 -2.60 -12.43
C GLN A 169 -55.04 -2.64 -13.68
N VAL A 170 -54.56 -3.23 -14.76
CA VAL A 170 -55.30 -3.30 -16.06
C VAL A 170 -56.18 -4.56 -16.16
N MET A 171 -55.87 -5.55 -15.37
CA MET A 171 -56.69 -6.77 -15.27
C MET A 171 -57.85 -6.59 -14.27
#